data_1903144bbeabdcfa14072bd8eff4b33a
#
_entry.id   1903144bbeabdcfa14072bd8eff4b33a
#
_cell.length_a   1.000
_cell.length_b   1.000
_cell.length_c   1.000
_cell.angle_alpha   90.00
_cell.angle_beta   90.00
_cell.angle_gamma   90.00
#
_symmetry.space_group_name_H-M   'P 1'
#
loop_
_entity.id
_entity.type
_entity.pdbx_description
1 polymer ?
#
loop_
_entity_poly.entity_id
_entity_poly.type
_entity_poly.pdbx_seq_one_letter_code
_entity_poly.pdbx_strand_id
1 'polypeptide(L)' 'MADIPAPTVPPDDENRHLLCQMAIEFSLQEMIEAAVNAGWEETEVLTAIIEVADNLVLTHGSNAELDALLRAIKRSLD' A
#
# COMPACT_ATOMS: atom_id res chain seq x y z
N MET A 1 9.62 14.06 3.63
CA MET A 1 8.55 13.05 3.60
C MET A 1 7.41 13.51 4.48
N ALA A 2 6.17 13.39 4.00
CA ALA A 2 5.01 13.78 4.79
C ALA A 2 4.81 12.83 5.97
N ASP A 3 4.39 13.39 7.10
CA ASP A 3 4.05 12.58 8.26
C ASP A 3 2.76 11.80 7.99
N ILE A 4 2.73 10.58 8.44
CA ILE A 4 1.55 9.74 8.31
C ILE A 4 0.65 9.98 9.52
N PRO A 5 -0.63 10.34 9.32
CA PRO A 5 -1.53 10.58 10.44
C PRO A 5 -1.74 9.32 11.28
N ALA A 6 -1.87 9.51 12.58
CA ALA A 6 -2.18 8.42 13.49
C ALA A 6 -3.64 7.98 13.34
N PRO A 7 -3.95 6.72 13.69
CA PRO A 7 -5.34 6.26 13.64
C PRO A 7 -6.24 7.03 14.60
N THR A 8 -7.46 7.28 14.16
CA THR A 8 -8.47 7.98 14.95
C THR A 8 -9.59 7.05 15.43
N VAL A 9 -9.54 5.78 15.01
CA VAL A 9 -10.53 4.78 15.41
C VAL A 9 -9.82 3.52 15.90
N PRO A 10 -10.49 2.68 16.71
CA PRO A 10 -9.86 1.45 17.20
C PRO A 10 -9.65 0.43 16.07
N PRO A 11 -8.75 -0.55 16.27
CA PRO A 11 -8.41 -1.53 15.21
C PRO A 11 -9.58 -2.35 14.69
N ASP A 12 -10.64 -2.53 15.48
CA ASP A 12 -11.80 -3.31 15.08
C ASP A 12 -12.90 -2.49 14.41
N ASP A 13 -12.68 -1.19 14.23
CA ASP A 13 -13.64 -0.34 13.54
C ASP A 13 -13.74 -0.74 12.07
N GLU A 14 -14.97 -0.80 11.54
CA GLU A 14 -15.19 -1.22 10.16
C GLU A 14 -14.53 -0.30 9.13
N ASN A 15 -14.28 0.95 9.49
CA ASN A 15 -13.63 1.92 8.60
C ASN A 15 -12.12 1.96 8.76
N ARG A 16 -11.56 1.15 9.65
CA ARG A 16 -10.12 1.18 9.97
C ARG A 16 -9.26 1.01 8.72
N HIS A 17 -9.62 0.06 7.87
CA HIS A 17 -8.86 -0.23 6.65
C HIS A 17 -8.87 0.96 5.69
N LEU A 18 -10.04 1.55 5.47
CA LEU A 18 -10.18 2.71 4.60
C LEU A 18 -9.39 3.90 5.14
N LEU A 19 -9.46 4.13 6.44
CA LEU A 19 -8.72 5.22 7.07
C LEU A 19 -7.21 5.03 6.97
N CYS A 20 -6.76 3.78 7.05
CA CYS A 20 -5.35 3.45 6.84
C CYS A 20 -4.91 3.80 5.40
N GLN A 21 -5.72 3.43 4.41
CA GLN A 21 -5.45 3.78 3.02
C GLN A 21 -5.33 5.29 2.84
N MET A 22 -6.27 6.02 3.42
CA MET A 22 -6.26 7.49 3.34
C MET A 22 -5.03 8.09 4.02
N ALA A 23 -4.63 7.50 5.14
CA ALA A 23 -3.49 7.99 5.90
C ALA A 23 -2.17 7.89 5.13
N ILE A 24 -2.00 6.82 4.33
CA ILE A 24 -0.75 6.62 3.59
C ILE A 24 -0.78 7.20 2.17
N GLU A 25 -1.96 7.57 1.67
CA GLU A 25 -2.14 7.97 0.29
C GLU A 25 -1.27 9.16 -0.10
N PHE A 26 -1.24 10.19 0.74
CA PHE A 26 -0.47 11.40 0.43
C PHE A 26 1.04 11.11 0.37
N SER A 27 1.56 10.37 1.34
CA SER A 27 2.97 9.99 1.35
C SER A 27 3.33 9.13 0.15
N LEU A 28 2.41 8.24 -0.25
CA LEU A 28 2.61 7.39 -1.41
C LEU A 28 2.63 8.21 -2.69
N GLN A 29 1.73 9.18 -2.82
CA GLN A 29 1.71 10.08 -3.98
C GLN A 29 3.00 10.89 -4.08
N GLU A 30 3.51 11.38 -2.96
CA GLU A 30 4.79 12.09 -2.94
C GLU A 30 5.93 11.21 -3.42
N MET A 31 5.94 9.95 -2.99
CA MET A 31 6.95 9.00 -3.40
C MET A 31 6.88 8.71 -4.91
N ILE A 32 5.68 8.52 -5.43
CA ILE A 32 5.45 8.30 -6.85
C ILE A 32 5.96 9.50 -7.65
N GLU A 33 5.62 10.70 -7.22
CA GLU A 33 6.03 11.93 -7.87
C GLU A 33 7.55 12.07 -7.89
N ALA A 34 8.20 11.77 -6.76
CA ALA A 34 9.65 11.81 -6.68
C ALA A 34 10.30 10.80 -7.64
N ALA A 35 9.73 9.61 -7.77
CA ALA A 35 10.24 8.60 -8.67
C ALA A 35 10.09 9.02 -10.13
N VAL A 36 8.94 9.59 -10.48
CA VAL A 36 8.70 10.08 -11.84
C VAL A 36 9.68 11.22 -12.17
N ASN A 37 9.91 12.11 -11.23
CA ASN A 37 10.86 13.20 -11.41
C ASN A 37 12.30 12.69 -11.57
N ALA A 38 12.58 11.53 -10.98
CA ALA A 38 13.90 10.90 -11.11
C ALA A 38 14.10 10.21 -12.49
N GLY A 39 13.03 10.03 -13.24
CA GLY A 39 13.10 9.45 -14.57
C GLY A 39 12.33 8.15 -14.79
N TRP A 40 11.65 7.65 -13.74
CA TRP A 40 10.86 6.43 -13.86
C TRP A 40 9.47 6.75 -14.42
N GLU A 41 8.88 5.82 -15.15
CA GLU A 41 7.51 6.00 -15.64
C GLU A 41 6.51 5.71 -14.52
N GLU A 42 5.41 6.44 -14.53
CA GLU A 42 4.39 6.29 -13.48
C GLU A 42 3.86 4.87 -13.38
N THR A 43 3.55 4.23 -14.51
CA THR A 43 3.02 2.87 -14.51
C THR A 43 4.01 1.85 -13.95
N GLU A 44 5.29 2.02 -14.26
CA GLU A 44 6.29 1.10 -13.71
C GLU A 44 6.51 1.35 -12.21
N VAL A 45 6.39 2.59 -11.74
CA VAL A 45 6.47 2.89 -10.32
C VAL A 45 5.31 2.25 -9.57
N LEU A 46 4.09 2.38 -10.10
CA LEU A 46 2.91 1.78 -9.49
C LEU A 46 3.02 0.26 -9.43
N THR A 47 3.48 -0.35 -10.50
CA THR A 47 3.70 -1.80 -10.53
C THR A 47 4.75 -2.22 -9.50
N ALA A 48 5.83 -1.46 -9.41
CA ALA A 48 6.90 -1.73 -8.45
C ALA A 48 6.40 -1.62 -7.00
N ILE A 49 5.54 -0.63 -6.72
CA ILE A 49 4.95 -0.46 -5.39
C ILE A 49 4.14 -1.70 -5.00
N ILE A 50 3.32 -2.21 -5.92
CA ILE A 50 2.52 -3.41 -5.68
C ILE A 50 3.44 -4.59 -5.38
N GLU A 51 4.49 -4.77 -6.16
CA GLU A 51 5.42 -5.88 -5.99
C GLU A 51 6.22 -5.78 -4.69
N VAL A 52 6.68 -4.58 -4.35
CA VAL A 52 7.42 -4.36 -3.10
C VAL A 52 6.50 -4.60 -1.90
N ALA A 53 5.26 -4.09 -1.95
CA ALA A 53 4.30 -4.30 -0.87
C ALA A 53 4.02 -5.79 -0.69
N ASP A 54 3.86 -6.52 -1.78
CA ASP A 54 3.65 -7.96 -1.76
C ASP A 54 4.82 -8.68 -1.09
N ASN A 55 6.03 -8.32 -1.47
CA ASN A 55 7.24 -8.92 -0.88
C ASN A 55 7.36 -8.62 0.62
N LEU A 56 7.01 -7.42 1.02
CA LEU A 56 7.04 -7.04 2.43
C LEU A 56 6.02 -7.82 3.24
N VAL A 57 4.84 -8.06 2.68
CA VAL A 57 3.83 -8.89 3.32
C VAL A 57 4.35 -10.32 3.50
N LEU A 58 4.97 -10.88 2.48
CA LEU A 58 5.53 -12.24 2.56
C LEU A 58 6.67 -12.34 3.57
N THR A 59 7.43 -11.27 3.73
CA THR A 59 8.58 -11.24 4.63
C THR A 59 8.18 -10.98 6.09
N HIS A 60 7.26 -10.03 6.31
CA HIS A 60 6.92 -9.55 7.65
C HIS A 60 5.57 -10.02 8.15
N GLY A 61 4.66 -10.37 7.24
CA GLY A 61 3.33 -10.78 7.61
C GLY A 61 3.11 -12.25 7.31
N SER A 62 3.15 -13.08 8.32
CA SER A 62 2.83 -14.49 8.15
C SER A 62 1.34 -14.76 8.39
N ASN A 63 0.51 -13.76 8.21
CA ASN A 63 -0.93 -13.89 8.43
C ASN A 63 -1.60 -14.49 7.21
N ALA A 64 -2.18 -15.67 7.36
CA ALA A 64 -2.84 -16.39 6.27
C ALA A 64 -4.02 -15.61 5.67
N GLU A 65 -4.72 -14.82 6.48
CA GLU A 65 -5.81 -13.99 5.99
C GLU A 65 -5.31 -12.90 5.06
N LEU A 66 -4.19 -12.30 5.39
CA LEU A 66 -3.59 -11.26 4.59
C LEU A 66 -3.08 -11.83 3.27
N ASP A 67 -2.47 -13.01 3.30
CA ASP A 67 -2.04 -13.71 2.10
C ASP A 67 -3.21 -14.02 1.17
N ALA A 68 -4.30 -14.52 1.73
CA ALA A 68 -5.50 -14.84 0.98
C ALA A 68 -6.10 -13.58 0.34
N LEU A 69 -6.12 -12.47 1.07
CA LEU A 69 -6.62 -11.19 0.56
C LEU A 69 -5.74 -10.68 -0.59
N LEU A 70 -4.44 -10.77 -0.43
CA LEU A 70 -3.50 -10.37 -1.46
C LEU A 70 -3.64 -11.17 -2.74
N ARG A 71 -3.82 -12.48 -2.62
CA ARG A 71 -4.04 -13.35 -3.77
C ARG A 71 -5.33 -13.01 -4.48
N ALA A 72 -6.38 -12.68 -3.72
CA ALA A 72 -7.66 -12.27 -4.30
C ALA A 72 -7.53 -10.96 -5.06
N ILE A 73 -6.80 -9.99 -4.53
CA ILE A 73 -6.54 -8.71 -5.18
C ILE A 73 -5.75 -8.92 -6.47
N LYS A 74 -4.69 -9.71 -6.42
CA LYS A 74 -3.87 -10.01 -7.61
C LYS A 74 -4.70 -10.68 -8.70
N ARG A 75 -5.56 -11.60 -8.33
CA ARG A 75 -6.44 -12.27 -9.26
C ARG A 75 -7.40 -11.32 -9.94
N SER A 76 -7.91 -10.33 -9.21
CA SER A 76 -8.79 -9.31 -9.77
C SER A 76 -8.07 -8.38 -10.72
N LEU A 77 -6.77 -8.17 -10.54
CA LEU A 77 -5.99 -7.28 -11.38
C LEU A 77 -5.54 -7.95 -12.68
N ASP A 78 -5.50 -9.25 -12.69
CA ASP A 78 -5.19 -10.02 -13.89
C ASP A 78 -6.41 -10.14 -14.78
#